data_a6b226dcc8536952c95909d158cc6a45
#
_entry.id   a6b226dcc8536952c95909d158cc6a45
#
_cell.length_a   1.000
_cell.length_b   1.000
_cell.length_c   1.000
_cell.angle_alpha   90.00
_cell.angle_beta   90.00
_cell.angle_gamma   90.00
#
_symmetry.space_group_name_H-M   'P 1'
#
loop_
_entity.id
_entity.type
_entity.pdbx_description
1 polymer ?
#
loop_
_entity_poly.entity_id
_entity_poly.type
_entity_poly.pdbx_seq_one_letter_code
_entity_poly.pdbx_strand_id
1 'polypeptide(L)'
;PHSKWLAMMERRLKLAKKLLNPSKSVLICTIDEKEYLNLGLLLNDIFPDARVQMISSVINPHGSYRKNMFKRTDEYLYFVMLGGASPEKVENIWGVDEGNEDKKSSYRIWYPFLRNGSNSTHEHSPNCFYPIYVREDLTGIDSIGDSMEVGGDWTKIPDKKGYFKVLPIRSDGKAGCWQATKETLEKLISKGYVRTTKSGNNVVISYIRRGVIEKIEQGHLPVVGYNKDGSVIVDDQDFQDKVDPGTQWNFVSHDAGTNGSKLLKYLLPDRTFPFPKSLYAVEDALRFFVQDNPDA
;
A
#
# COMPACT_ATOMS: atom_id res chain seq x y z
N PRO A 1 -28.30 29.27 -3.48
CA PRO A 1 -27.57 28.69 -2.33
C PRO A 1 -26.09 28.42 -2.65
N HIS A 2 -25.79 27.60 -3.68
CA HIS A 2 -24.44 27.25 -4.07
C HIS A 2 -23.57 28.45 -4.52
N SER A 3 -24.12 29.37 -5.30
CA SER A 3 -23.40 30.56 -5.78
C SER A 3 -22.95 31.51 -4.64
N LYS A 4 -23.78 31.68 -3.60
CA LYS A 4 -23.40 32.48 -2.43
C LYS A 4 -22.28 31.79 -1.64
N TRP A 5 -22.36 30.48 -1.50
CA TRP A 5 -21.33 29.69 -0.84
C TRP A 5 -20.02 29.77 -1.63
N LEU A 6 -20.03 29.58 -2.96
CA LEU A 6 -18.88 29.69 -3.85
C LEU A 6 -18.21 31.07 -3.73
N ALA A 7 -19.00 32.17 -3.83
CA ALA A 7 -18.45 33.52 -3.69
C ALA A 7 -17.81 33.80 -2.33
N MET A 8 -18.36 33.19 -1.26
CA MET A 8 -17.77 33.26 0.07
C MET A 8 -16.46 32.49 0.13
N MET A 9 -16.43 31.26 -0.37
CA MET A 9 -15.23 30.40 -0.35
C MET A 9 -14.13 30.93 -1.25
N GLU A 10 -14.44 31.42 -2.43
CA GLU A 10 -13.47 32.03 -3.34
C GLU A 10 -12.66 33.14 -2.66
N ARG A 11 -13.33 34.04 -1.97
CA ARG A 11 -12.67 35.15 -1.24
C ARG A 11 -11.72 34.61 -0.16
N ARG A 12 -12.15 33.60 0.61
CA ARG A 12 -11.35 32.99 1.69
C ARG A 12 -10.15 32.23 1.13
N LEU A 13 -10.35 31.46 0.07
CA LEU A 13 -9.27 30.69 -0.55
C LEU A 13 -8.23 31.61 -1.21
N LYS A 14 -8.66 32.72 -1.83
CA LYS A 14 -7.74 33.75 -2.36
C LYS A 14 -6.93 34.43 -1.24
N LEU A 15 -7.51 34.62 -0.05
CA LEU A 15 -6.76 35.11 1.11
C LEU A 15 -5.81 34.03 1.65
N ALA A 16 -6.28 32.79 1.79
CA ALA A 16 -5.43 31.68 2.24
C ALA A 16 -4.23 31.49 1.31
N LYS A 17 -4.42 31.58 -0.03
CA LYS A 17 -3.32 31.51 -1.00
C LYS A 17 -2.18 32.49 -0.71
N LYS A 18 -2.49 33.69 -0.21
CA LYS A 18 -1.49 34.72 0.13
C LYS A 18 -0.67 34.36 1.37
N LEU A 19 -1.16 33.48 2.23
CA LEU A 19 -0.49 33.01 3.45
C LEU A 19 0.38 31.78 3.20
N LEU A 20 0.21 31.10 2.07
CA LEU A 20 0.92 29.86 1.76
C LEU A 20 2.27 30.15 1.10
N ASN A 21 3.28 29.38 1.49
CA ASN A 21 4.58 29.39 0.82
C ASN A 21 4.46 28.65 -0.52
N PRO A 22 4.68 29.30 -1.67
CA PRO A 22 4.53 28.67 -2.98
C PRO A 22 5.54 27.55 -3.25
N SER A 23 6.67 27.54 -2.55
CA SER A 23 7.72 26.53 -2.74
C SER A 23 7.43 25.21 -2.00
N LYS A 24 6.77 25.26 -0.84
CA LYS A 24 6.40 24.08 -0.06
C LYS A 24 5.34 24.45 0.97
N SER A 25 4.09 24.11 0.71
CA SER A 25 3.00 24.22 1.70
C SER A 25 1.81 23.37 1.30
N VAL A 26 0.91 23.14 2.23
CA VAL A 26 -0.34 22.42 2.02
C VAL A 26 -1.51 23.22 2.58
N LEU A 27 -2.62 23.25 1.83
CA LEU A 27 -3.92 23.72 2.32
C LEU A 27 -4.84 22.50 2.43
N ILE A 28 -5.47 22.33 3.59
CA ILE A 28 -6.39 21.22 3.85
C ILE A 28 -7.79 21.80 4.02
N CYS A 29 -8.75 21.30 3.24
CA CYS A 29 -10.16 21.74 3.29
C CYS A 29 -11.05 20.53 3.51
N THR A 30 -11.79 20.50 4.62
CA THR A 30 -12.83 19.50 4.85
C THR A 30 -14.17 19.95 4.28
N ILE A 31 -14.95 19.04 3.69
CA ILE A 31 -16.21 19.35 3.02
C ILE A 31 -17.14 18.15 3.05
N ASP A 32 -18.44 18.41 3.01
CA ASP A 32 -19.47 17.38 2.89
C ASP A 32 -19.88 17.11 1.42
N GLU A 33 -20.76 16.11 1.23
CA GLU A 33 -21.23 15.69 -0.09
C GLU A 33 -22.06 16.75 -0.84
N LYS A 34 -22.45 17.87 -0.21
CA LYS A 34 -23.25 18.90 -0.88
C LYS A 34 -22.41 19.83 -1.74
N GLU A 35 -21.20 20.12 -1.30
CA GLU A 35 -20.36 21.14 -1.94
C GLU A 35 -18.98 20.61 -2.38
N TYR A 36 -18.69 19.31 -2.22
CA TYR A 36 -17.36 18.79 -2.54
C TYR A 36 -16.96 18.99 -4.02
N LEU A 37 -17.91 18.79 -4.95
CA LEU A 37 -17.65 19.02 -6.39
C LEU A 37 -17.34 20.49 -6.68
N ASN A 38 -18.15 21.39 -6.10
CA ASN A 38 -17.97 22.83 -6.27
C ASN A 38 -16.65 23.30 -5.65
N LEU A 39 -16.29 22.78 -4.49
CA LEU A 39 -14.99 23.06 -3.85
C LEU A 39 -13.84 22.58 -4.70
N GLY A 40 -13.90 21.34 -5.22
CA GLY A 40 -12.84 20.78 -6.04
C GLY A 40 -12.56 21.60 -7.31
N LEU A 41 -13.62 22.03 -8.02
CA LEU A 41 -13.50 22.92 -9.18
C LEU A 41 -12.88 24.27 -8.79
N LEU A 42 -13.34 24.87 -7.69
CA LEU A 42 -12.85 26.15 -7.21
C LEU A 42 -11.36 26.07 -6.77
N LEU A 43 -10.96 24.97 -6.15
CA LEU A 43 -9.56 24.75 -5.76
C LEU A 43 -8.64 24.65 -6.99
N ASN A 44 -9.05 23.91 -8.03
CA ASN A 44 -8.31 23.83 -9.27
C ASN A 44 -8.19 25.18 -9.99
N ASP A 45 -9.22 26.02 -9.96
CA ASP A 45 -9.22 27.36 -10.55
C ASP A 45 -8.28 28.33 -9.79
N ILE A 46 -8.34 28.32 -8.46
CA ILE A 46 -7.53 29.23 -7.62
C ILE A 46 -6.05 28.80 -7.55
N PHE A 47 -5.79 27.47 -7.57
CA PHE A 47 -4.46 26.88 -7.41
C PHE A 47 -4.06 26.02 -8.63
N PRO A 48 -3.96 26.61 -9.84
CA PRO A 48 -3.73 25.85 -11.08
C PRO A 48 -2.40 25.08 -11.10
N ASP A 49 -1.40 25.56 -10.35
CA ASP A 49 -0.05 24.96 -10.28
C ASP A 49 0.08 23.97 -9.10
N ALA A 50 -0.96 23.79 -8.30
CA ALA A 50 -0.94 22.87 -7.16
C ALA A 50 -1.43 21.47 -7.55
N ARG A 51 -0.98 20.47 -6.81
CA ARG A 51 -1.56 19.12 -6.88
C ARG A 51 -2.73 19.06 -5.91
N VAL A 52 -3.94 18.92 -6.46
CA VAL A 52 -5.18 18.82 -5.66
C VAL A 52 -5.61 17.36 -5.59
N GLN A 53 -5.72 16.82 -4.39
CA GLN A 53 -6.15 15.45 -4.15
C GLN A 53 -7.28 15.40 -3.14
N MET A 54 -8.32 14.61 -3.42
CA MET A 54 -9.43 14.37 -2.52
C MET A 54 -9.27 13.03 -1.80
N ILE A 55 -9.59 13.03 -0.51
CA ILE A 55 -9.65 11.85 0.35
C ILE A 55 -11.07 11.72 0.90
N SER A 56 -11.58 10.48 0.98
CA SER A 56 -12.82 10.14 1.68
C SER A 56 -12.48 9.59 3.07
N SER A 57 -13.08 10.15 4.11
CA SER A 57 -12.93 9.68 5.49
C SER A 57 -14.27 9.24 6.06
N VAL A 58 -14.35 8.02 6.57
CA VAL A 58 -15.52 7.51 7.27
C VAL A 58 -15.61 8.17 8.65
N ILE A 59 -16.62 9.04 8.81
CA ILE A 59 -16.83 9.81 10.05
C ILE A 59 -17.99 9.27 10.91
N ASN A 60 -18.78 8.36 10.36
CA ASN A 60 -19.89 7.70 11.04
C ASN A 60 -20.13 6.32 10.40
N PRO A 61 -19.51 5.25 10.90
CA PRO A 61 -19.64 3.89 10.32
C PRO A 61 -21.09 3.38 10.29
N HIS A 62 -21.92 3.80 11.24
CA HIS A 62 -23.34 3.42 11.28
C HIS A 62 -24.20 4.17 10.26
N GLY A 63 -23.69 5.28 9.74
CA GLY A 63 -24.33 6.14 8.78
C GLY A 63 -25.52 6.94 9.32
N SER A 64 -25.78 8.10 8.74
CA SER A 64 -26.93 8.91 9.02
C SER A 64 -28.08 8.53 8.08
N TYR A 65 -29.25 8.21 8.64
CA TYR A 65 -30.42 7.84 7.86
C TYR A 65 -30.86 8.99 6.94
N ARG A 66 -31.22 8.65 5.71
CA ARG A 66 -31.81 9.56 4.72
C ARG A 66 -32.95 8.84 4.01
N LYS A 67 -34.10 9.51 3.94
CA LYS A 67 -35.28 8.95 3.25
C LYS A 67 -34.98 8.77 1.76
N ASN A 68 -35.16 7.55 1.24
CA ASN A 68 -34.96 7.18 -0.16
C ASN A 68 -33.53 7.41 -0.72
N MET A 69 -32.52 7.42 0.14
CA MET A 69 -31.11 7.58 -0.23
C MET A 69 -30.24 6.61 0.57
N PHE A 70 -29.01 6.39 0.11
CA PHE A 70 -28.00 5.69 0.89
C PHE A 70 -27.68 6.45 2.18
N LYS A 71 -27.37 5.72 3.26
CA LYS A 71 -26.87 6.33 4.49
C LYS A 71 -25.56 7.03 4.22
N ARG A 72 -25.42 8.24 4.75
CA ARG A 72 -24.14 8.96 4.71
C ARG A 72 -23.24 8.42 5.80
N THR A 73 -22.03 7.99 5.42
CA THR A 73 -20.99 7.47 6.32
C THR A 73 -19.75 8.33 6.35
N ASP A 74 -19.50 9.14 5.30
CA ASP A 74 -18.23 9.80 5.04
C ASP A 74 -18.35 11.31 4.82
N GLU A 75 -17.21 11.96 4.91
CA GLU A 75 -16.91 13.32 4.47
C GLU A 75 -15.61 13.32 3.66
N TYR A 76 -15.31 14.45 3.01
CA TYR A 76 -14.17 14.59 2.13
C TYR A 76 -13.15 15.59 2.67
N LEU A 77 -11.88 15.33 2.37
CA LEU A 77 -10.78 16.25 2.64
C LEU A 77 -10.06 16.52 1.32
N TYR A 78 -9.89 17.78 0.97
CA TYR A 78 -9.03 18.20 -0.14
C TYR A 78 -7.67 18.61 0.41
N PHE A 79 -6.63 18.05 -0.19
CA PHE A 79 -5.24 18.44 0.02
C PHE A 79 -4.75 19.19 -1.21
N VAL A 80 -4.45 20.47 -1.04
CA VAL A 80 -3.89 21.33 -2.08
C VAL A 80 -2.40 21.50 -1.78
N MET A 81 -1.56 20.79 -2.51
CA MET A 81 -0.11 20.69 -2.29
C MET A 81 0.63 21.59 -3.25
N LEU A 82 1.33 22.62 -2.72
CA LEU A 82 2.09 23.60 -3.49
C LEU A 82 3.56 23.20 -3.56
N GLY A 83 4.18 23.43 -4.69
CA GLY A 83 5.61 23.22 -4.91
C GLY A 83 6.07 21.80 -4.55
N GLY A 84 7.05 21.70 -3.67
CA GLY A 84 7.63 20.45 -3.21
C GLY A 84 6.85 19.75 -2.08
N ALA A 85 5.68 20.23 -1.65
CA ALA A 85 4.90 19.58 -0.61
C ALA A 85 4.37 18.22 -1.09
N SER A 86 4.55 17.17 -0.32
CA SER A 86 4.02 15.82 -0.57
C SER A 86 3.71 15.14 0.76
N PRO A 87 2.73 14.24 0.81
CA PRO A 87 2.52 13.45 1.99
C PRO A 87 3.74 12.56 2.25
N GLU A 88 4.17 12.50 3.48
CA GLU A 88 5.24 11.60 3.91
C GLU A 88 4.69 10.20 4.15
N LYS A 89 5.57 9.21 4.00
CA LYS A 89 5.23 7.83 4.31
C LYS A 89 5.05 7.67 5.81
N VAL A 90 4.01 6.97 6.19
CA VAL A 90 3.68 6.69 7.58
C VAL A 90 3.86 5.19 7.88
N GLU A 91 4.02 4.87 9.15
CA GLU A 91 4.02 3.48 9.61
C GLU A 91 2.76 2.77 9.17
N ASN A 92 2.87 1.48 8.80
CA ASN A 92 1.76 0.68 8.27
C ASN A 92 0.76 0.28 9.37
N ILE A 93 0.21 1.30 10.06
CA ILE A 93 -0.98 1.17 10.93
C ILE A 93 -2.28 1.35 10.14
N TRP A 94 -2.19 1.70 8.85
CA TRP A 94 -3.31 1.95 7.96
C TRP A 94 -3.89 0.61 7.45
N GLY A 95 -5.02 0.19 8.02
CA GLY A 95 -5.72 -1.04 7.67
C GLY A 95 -5.60 -2.17 8.69
N VAL A 96 -5.02 -1.92 9.85
CA VAL A 96 -5.13 -2.83 11.00
C VAL A 96 -6.41 -2.45 11.76
N ASP A 97 -7.41 -3.33 11.77
CA ASP A 97 -8.55 -3.22 12.68
C ASP A 97 -8.01 -3.13 14.12
N GLU A 98 -8.28 -2.02 14.82
CA GLU A 98 -7.86 -1.77 16.20
C GLU A 98 -8.38 -2.85 17.19
N GLY A 99 -9.14 -3.84 16.72
CA GLY A 99 -9.63 -4.99 17.50
C GLY A 99 -8.81 -6.26 17.36
N ASN A 100 -7.72 -6.29 16.62
CA ASN A 100 -6.91 -7.48 16.35
C ASN A 100 -5.44 -7.21 16.69
N GLU A 101 -5.16 -6.94 17.97
CA GLU A 101 -3.79 -6.75 18.50
C GLU A 101 -2.86 -7.95 18.22
N ASP A 102 -3.42 -9.14 17.96
CA ASP A 102 -2.67 -10.35 17.62
C ASP A 102 -2.21 -10.42 16.16
N LYS A 103 -2.65 -9.53 15.30
CA LYS A 103 -2.13 -9.39 13.94
C LYS A 103 -1.21 -8.18 13.83
N LYS A 104 -0.07 -8.21 14.49
CA LYS A 104 1.11 -7.52 13.97
C LYS A 104 1.27 -8.03 12.53
N SER A 105 0.96 -7.18 11.55
CA SER A 105 1.14 -7.49 10.13
C SER A 105 2.64 -7.76 9.96
N SER A 106 3.01 -9.06 9.99
CA SER A 106 4.39 -9.43 9.73
C SER A 106 4.77 -8.89 8.37
N TYR A 107 5.85 -8.16 8.29
CA TYR A 107 6.34 -7.61 7.04
C TYR A 107 6.52 -8.72 6.02
N ARG A 108 5.94 -8.57 4.82
CA ARG A 108 6.03 -9.62 3.81
C ARG A 108 7.39 -9.62 3.15
N ILE A 109 8.25 -10.54 3.57
CA ILE A 109 9.61 -10.74 3.01
C ILE A 109 9.56 -11.58 1.73
N TRP A 110 8.81 -12.68 1.76
CA TRP A 110 8.78 -13.69 0.71
C TRP A 110 7.58 -13.54 -0.23
N TYR A 111 7.84 -13.50 -1.52
CA TYR A 111 6.84 -13.37 -2.58
C TYR A 111 6.86 -14.58 -3.51
N PRO A 112 5.73 -15.01 -4.08
CA PRO A 112 5.70 -16.08 -5.07
C PRO A 112 6.60 -15.75 -6.25
N PHE A 113 7.42 -16.70 -6.69
CA PHE A 113 8.28 -16.53 -7.85
C PHE A 113 7.51 -16.71 -9.17
N LEU A 114 6.40 -17.45 -9.17
CA LEU A 114 5.45 -17.48 -10.27
C LEU A 114 4.77 -16.10 -10.39
N ARG A 115 4.86 -15.49 -11.56
CA ARG A 115 4.23 -14.19 -11.84
C ARG A 115 2.71 -14.34 -11.93
N ASN A 116 1.99 -13.41 -11.32
CA ASN A 116 0.53 -13.30 -11.34
C ASN A 116 0.10 -11.99 -12.01
N GLY A 117 -1.18 -11.91 -12.43
CA GLY A 117 -1.76 -10.71 -13.04
C GLY A 117 -1.79 -10.77 -14.57
N SER A 118 -2.11 -9.64 -15.20
CA SER A 118 -2.35 -9.55 -16.66
C SER A 118 -1.11 -9.87 -17.51
N ASN A 119 0.09 -9.59 -17.00
CA ASN A 119 1.37 -9.80 -17.74
C ASN A 119 2.10 -11.07 -17.25
N SER A 120 1.37 -12.12 -16.89
CA SER A 120 1.91 -13.35 -16.31
C SER A 120 2.00 -14.54 -17.28
N THR A 121 1.78 -14.31 -18.57
CA THR A 121 1.85 -15.37 -19.58
C THR A 121 3.23 -15.50 -20.17
N HIS A 122 3.52 -16.66 -20.77
CA HIS A 122 4.80 -16.94 -21.42
C HIS A 122 5.12 -15.93 -22.55
N GLU A 123 4.09 -15.52 -23.31
CA GLU A 123 4.23 -14.56 -24.42
C GLU A 123 4.73 -13.18 -23.95
N HIS A 124 4.35 -12.75 -22.75
CA HIS A 124 4.80 -11.47 -22.18
C HIS A 124 6.25 -11.49 -21.72
N SER A 125 6.77 -12.67 -21.39
CA SER A 125 8.15 -12.82 -20.90
C SER A 125 8.76 -14.13 -21.40
N PRO A 126 9.12 -14.21 -22.70
CA PRO A 126 9.56 -15.45 -23.34
C PRO A 126 10.75 -16.14 -22.66
N ASN A 127 11.70 -15.36 -22.15
CA ASN A 127 12.89 -15.88 -21.48
C ASN A 127 12.66 -16.29 -20.01
N CYS A 128 11.42 -16.19 -19.53
CA CYS A 128 11.08 -16.51 -18.14
C CYS A 128 10.24 -17.80 -18.00
N PHE A 129 10.25 -18.66 -19.00
CA PHE A 129 9.70 -20.01 -18.92
C PHE A 129 10.83 -21.04 -19.00
N TYR A 130 11.21 -21.61 -17.88
CA TYR A 130 12.25 -22.64 -17.76
C TYR A 130 11.97 -23.56 -16.57
N PRO A 131 12.42 -24.83 -16.60
CA PRO A 131 12.26 -25.76 -15.50
C PRO A 131 13.25 -25.43 -14.36
N ILE A 132 12.77 -25.57 -13.14
CA ILE A 132 13.59 -25.49 -11.93
C ILE A 132 13.53 -26.86 -11.26
N TYR A 133 14.70 -27.44 -10.99
CA TYR A 133 14.81 -28.74 -10.34
C TYR A 133 15.19 -28.53 -8.86
N VAL A 134 14.27 -28.91 -7.98
CA VAL A 134 14.41 -28.80 -6.52
C VAL A 134 14.66 -30.17 -5.96
N ARG A 135 15.61 -30.32 -5.05
CA ARG A 135 15.89 -31.60 -4.37
C ARG A 135 14.66 -32.08 -3.61
N GLU A 136 14.41 -33.40 -3.63
CA GLU A 136 13.22 -33.99 -2.98
C GLU A 136 13.20 -33.76 -1.45
N ASP A 137 14.34 -33.63 -0.82
CA ASP A 137 14.51 -33.30 0.60
C ASP A 137 14.34 -31.81 0.91
N LEU A 138 14.05 -30.98 -0.11
CA LEU A 138 13.92 -29.54 -0.03
C LEU A 138 15.17 -28.80 0.50
N THR A 139 16.35 -29.36 0.31
CA THR A 139 17.62 -28.69 0.66
C THR A 139 18.07 -27.66 -0.37
N GLY A 140 17.19 -27.32 -1.31
CA GLY A 140 17.39 -26.21 -2.23
C GLY A 140 17.23 -26.58 -3.70
N ILE A 141 17.46 -25.60 -4.55
CA ILE A 141 17.46 -25.74 -6.01
C ILE A 141 18.78 -26.37 -6.44
N ASP A 142 18.70 -27.45 -7.24
CA ASP A 142 19.87 -28.12 -7.76
C ASP A 142 20.32 -27.52 -9.10
N SER A 143 19.38 -27.37 -10.01
CA SER A 143 19.70 -26.90 -11.36
C SER A 143 18.49 -26.17 -11.98
N ILE A 144 18.81 -25.31 -12.94
CA ILE A 144 17.85 -24.55 -13.72
C ILE A 144 18.08 -24.93 -15.19
N GLY A 145 17.01 -25.40 -15.85
CA GLY A 145 17.09 -25.74 -17.27
C GLY A 145 17.09 -24.51 -18.18
N ASP A 146 17.14 -24.75 -19.47
CA ASP A 146 17.10 -23.67 -20.46
C ASP A 146 15.66 -23.16 -20.68
N SER A 147 15.58 -21.90 -21.09
CA SER A 147 14.28 -21.28 -21.42
C SER A 147 13.65 -21.98 -22.63
N MET A 148 12.37 -22.23 -22.54
CA MET A 148 11.58 -22.83 -23.63
C MET A 148 11.05 -21.70 -24.53
N GLU A 149 10.96 -21.98 -25.82
CA GLU A 149 10.32 -21.06 -26.77
C GLU A 149 8.80 -20.99 -26.54
N VAL A 150 8.20 -19.85 -26.88
CA VAL A 150 6.76 -19.64 -26.78
C VAL A 150 6.02 -20.66 -27.70
N GLY A 151 5.01 -21.33 -27.14
CA GLY A 151 4.27 -22.39 -27.84
C GLY A 151 4.94 -23.75 -27.82
N GLY A 152 6.12 -23.90 -27.20
CA GLY A 152 6.78 -25.19 -26.99
C GLY A 152 5.96 -26.12 -26.10
N ASP A 153 6.18 -27.41 -26.26
CA ASP A 153 5.52 -28.46 -25.48
C ASP A 153 6.29 -28.74 -24.19
N TRP A 154 5.89 -28.12 -23.09
CA TRP A 154 6.55 -28.27 -21.78
C TRP A 154 6.39 -29.66 -21.17
N THR A 155 5.48 -30.52 -21.70
CA THR A 155 5.33 -31.90 -21.22
C THR A 155 6.54 -32.76 -21.61
N LYS A 156 7.29 -32.34 -22.64
CA LYS A 156 8.51 -32.98 -23.10
C LYS A 156 9.76 -32.65 -22.30
N ILE A 157 9.66 -31.67 -21.38
CA ILE A 157 10.79 -31.33 -20.48
C ILE A 157 11.03 -32.54 -19.56
N PRO A 158 12.23 -33.12 -19.56
CA PRO A 158 12.49 -34.38 -18.85
C PRO A 158 12.36 -34.22 -17.34
N ASP A 159 11.85 -35.29 -16.71
CA ASP A 159 11.94 -35.41 -15.26
C ASP A 159 13.37 -35.83 -14.87
N LYS A 160 13.81 -35.43 -13.66
CA LYS A 160 15.10 -35.78 -13.09
C LYS A 160 14.86 -36.61 -11.83
N LYS A 161 15.37 -37.84 -11.78
CA LYS A 161 15.20 -38.72 -10.62
C LYS A 161 15.78 -38.09 -9.35
N GLY A 162 15.02 -38.05 -8.28
CA GLY A 162 15.42 -37.42 -6.99
C GLY A 162 15.17 -35.92 -6.92
N TYR A 163 14.43 -35.36 -7.88
CA TYR A 163 14.12 -33.93 -7.94
C TYR A 163 12.67 -33.67 -8.31
N PHE A 164 12.11 -32.61 -7.72
CA PHE A 164 10.86 -32.02 -8.18
C PHE A 164 11.14 -31.11 -9.38
N LYS A 165 10.51 -31.39 -10.51
CA LYS A 165 10.49 -30.48 -11.66
C LYS A 165 9.39 -29.43 -11.45
N VAL A 166 9.75 -28.17 -11.30
CA VAL A 166 8.82 -27.05 -11.10
C VAL A 166 8.82 -26.18 -12.36
N LEU A 167 7.63 -25.99 -12.92
CA LEU A 167 7.38 -25.20 -14.12
C LEU A 167 6.47 -24.02 -13.78
N PRO A 168 6.55 -22.88 -14.50
CA PRO A 168 5.67 -21.74 -14.28
C PRO A 168 4.29 -21.95 -14.91
N ILE A 169 3.56 -22.92 -14.40
CA ILE A 169 2.20 -23.23 -14.85
C ILE A 169 1.20 -22.46 -13.98
N ARG A 170 0.30 -21.75 -14.60
CA ARG A 170 -0.75 -20.98 -13.93
C ARG A 170 -1.85 -21.91 -13.42
N SER A 171 -2.68 -21.39 -12.53
CA SER A 171 -3.82 -22.13 -11.96
C SER A 171 -4.87 -22.57 -13.00
N ASP A 172 -4.93 -21.88 -14.16
CA ASP A 172 -5.77 -22.25 -15.31
C ASP A 172 -5.12 -23.30 -16.22
N GLY A 173 -3.97 -23.86 -15.84
CA GLY A 173 -3.23 -24.88 -16.60
C GLY A 173 -2.44 -24.33 -17.79
N LYS A 174 -2.40 -23.02 -18.00
CA LYS A 174 -1.67 -22.41 -19.12
C LYS A 174 -0.22 -22.06 -18.72
N ALA A 175 0.62 -21.93 -19.76
CA ALA A 175 1.99 -21.48 -19.59
C ALA A 175 2.03 -20.05 -19.02
N GLY A 176 2.61 -19.91 -17.87
CA GLY A 176 2.92 -18.64 -17.22
C GLY A 176 4.37 -18.22 -17.45
N CYS A 177 4.89 -17.40 -16.57
CA CYS A 177 6.31 -17.04 -16.54
C CYS A 177 6.80 -16.81 -15.11
N TRP A 178 8.09 -17.01 -14.89
CA TRP A 178 8.75 -16.62 -13.66
C TRP A 178 8.91 -15.10 -13.55
N GLN A 179 9.20 -14.63 -12.36
CA GLN A 179 9.45 -13.20 -12.08
C GLN A 179 10.75 -12.66 -12.70
N ALA A 180 11.69 -13.56 -13.02
CA ALA A 180 13.00 -13.18 -13.50
C ALA A 180 13.56 -14.21 -14.49
N THR A 181 14.61 -13.84 -15.22
CA THR A 181 15.37 -14.75 -16.07
C THR A 181 16.23 -15.70 -15.24
N LYS A 182 16.74 -16.75 -15.88
CA LYS A 182 17.64 -17.76 -15.27
C LYS A 182 18.84 -17.11 -14.56
N GLU A 183 19.54 -16.21 -15.24
CA GLU A 183 20.73 -15.53 -14.72
C GLU A 183 20.43 -14.69 -13.47
N THR A 184 19.25 -14.06 -13.44
CA THR A 184 18.80 -13.30 -12.28
C THR A 184 18.44 -14.23 -11.13
N LEU A 185 17.77 -15.36 -11.42
CA LEU A 185 17.44 -16.35 -10.41
C LEU A 185 18.70 -16.95 -9.78
N GLU A 186 19.72 -17.30 -10.58
CA GLU A 186 21.02 -17.81 -10.09
C GLU A 186 21.69 -16.82 -9.12
N LYS A 187 21.67 -15.52 -9.44
CA LYS A 187 22.16 -14.46 -8.54
C LYS A 187 21.35 -14.36 -7.25
N LEU A 188 20.05 -14.52 -7.31
CA LEU A 188 19.19 -14.51 -6.11
C LEU A 188 19.45 -15.74 -5.24
N ILE A 189 19.63 -16.92 -5.83
CA ILE A 189 19.97 -18.15 -5.12
C ILE A 189 21.32 -18.01 -4.40
N SER A 190 22.36 -17.51 -5.08
CA SER A 190 23.70 -17.35 -4.50
C SER A 190 23.73 -16.40 -3.29
N LYS A 191 22.76 -15.48 -3.19
CA LYS A 191 22.59 -14.56 -2.06
C LYS A 191 21.64 -15.09 -0.98
N GLY A 192 21.03 -16.27 -1.17
CA GLY A 192 20.02 -16.82 -0.25
C GLY A 192 18.64 -16.14 -0.35
N TYR A 193 18.34 -15.46 -1.45
CA TYR A 193 17.09 -14.71 -1.63
C TYR A 193 16.01 -15.52 -2.37
N VAL A 194 16.17 -16.83 -2.42
CA VAL A 194 15.18 -17.76 -2.97
C VAL A 194 14.92 -18.86 -1.95
N ARG A 195 13.66 -19.18 -1.73
CA ARG A 195 13.21 -20.20 -0.79
C ARG A 195 12.32 -21.22 -1.47
N THR A 196 12.51 -22.49 -1.10
CA THR A 196 11.69 -23.62 -1.55
C THR A 196 10.85 -24.16 -0.40
N THR A 197 9.54 -24.29 -0.60
CA THR A 197 8.60 -24.81 0.40
C THR A 197 7.65 -25.82 -0.23
N LYS A 198 7.16 -26.79 0.57
CA LYS A 198 6.16 -27.74 0.14
C LYS A 198 4.77 -27.23 0.48
N SER A 199 3.84 -27.27 -0.48
CA SER A 199 2.43 -26.97 -0.30
C SER A 199 1.60 -28.12 -0.85
N GLY A 200 1.12 -28.98 0.04
CA GLY A 200 0.50 -30.25 -0.37
C GLY A 200 1.50 -31.13 -1.13
N ASN A 201 1.15 -31.51 -2.35
CA ASN A 201 2.03 -32.29 -3.23
C ASN A 201 2.93 -31.43 -4.13
N ASN A 202 2.81 -30.11 -4.08
CA ASN A 202 3.54 -29.19 -4.95
C ASN A 202 4.69 -28.52 -4.20
N VAL A 203 5.75 -28.18 -4.95
CA VAL A 203 6.83 -27.30 -4.47
C VAL A 203 6.53 -25.89 -4.92
N VAL A 204 6.61 -24.95 -3.97
CA VAL A 204 6.44 -23.53 -4.21
C VAL A 204 7.79 -22.84 -4.07
N ILE A 205 8.14 -22.03 -5.06
CA ILE A 205 9.34 -21.21 -5.05
C ILE A 205 8.92 -19.80 -4.71
N SER A 206 9.59 -19.23 -3.71
CA SER A 206 9.42 -17.84 -3.29
C SER A 206 10.74 -17.10 -3.39
N TYR A 207 10.69 -15.79 -3.57
CA TYR A 207 11.87 -14.94 -3.68
C TYR A 207 11.70 -13.64 -2.90
N ILE A 208 12.79 -12.98 -2.64
CA ILE A 208 12.80 -11.64 -2.03
C ILE A 208 12.84 -10.59 -3.13
N ARG A 209 11.89 -9.64 -3.09
CA ARG A 209 11.83 -8.54 -4.06
C ARG A 209 12.93 -7.50 -3.82
N ARG A 210 13.30 -6.78 -4.87
CA ARG A 210 14.36 -5.77 -4.85
C ARG A 210 14.23 -4.78 -3.69
N GLY A 211 13.04 -4.20 -3.44
CA GLY A 211 12.85 -3.24 -2.34
C GLY A 211 13.06 -3.85 -0.95
N VAL A 212 12.84 -5.16 -0.77
CA VAL A 212 13.16 -5.86 0.48
C VAL A 212 14.66 -6.18 0.55
N ILE A 213 15.29 -6.57 -0.56
CA ILE A 213 16.73 -6.78 -0.65
C ILE A 213 17.49 -5.50 -0.26
N GLU A 214 17.08 -4.35 -0.78
CA GLU A 214 17.66 -3.06 -0.43
C GLU A 214 17.61 -2.79 1.09
N LYS A 215 16.50 -3.13 1.75
CA LYS A 215 16.36 -3.01 3.21
C LYS A 215 17.27 -3.98 3.99
N ILE A 216 17.46 -5.19 3.48
CA ILE A 216 18.40 -6.16 4.04
C ILE A 216 19.84 -5.64 3.89
N GLU A 217 20.22 -5.18 2.70
CA GLU A 217 21.57 -4.68 2.40
C GLU A 217 21.88 -3.37 3.17
N GLN A 218 20.87 -2.57 3.51
CA GLN A 218 20.99 -1.39 4.37
C GLN A 218 20.99 -1.69 5.87
N GLY A 219 20.78 -2.96 6.26
CA GLY A 219 20.75 -3.37 7.67
C GLY A 219 19.44 -3.10 8.42
N HIS A 220 18.40 -2.62 7.74
CA HIS A 220 17.08 -2.41 8.33
C HIS A 220 16.35 -3.74 8.62
N LEU A 221 16.69 -4.78 7.88
CA LEU A 221 16.21 -6.15 8.03
C LEU A 221 17.40 -7.09 8.17
N PRO A 222 17.93 -7.30 9.40
CA PRO A 222 19.14 -8.09 9.59
C PRO A 222 18.92 -9.57 9.27
N VAL A 223 19.90 -10.18 8.62
CA VAL A 223 19.95 -11.64 8.40
C VAL A 223 20.50 -12.30 9.66
N VAL A 224 19.69 -13.14 10.28
CA VAL A 224 20.03 -13.83 11.55
C VAL A 224 20.40 -15.30 11.36
N GLY A 225 20.29 -15.83 10.14
CA GLY A 225 20.65 -17.20 9.83
C GLY A 225 20.23 -17.64 8.43
N TYR A 226 20.35 -18.96 8.19
CA TYR A 226 19.98 -19.58 6.92
C TYR A 226 19.14 -20.83 7.16
N ASN A 227 18.15 -21.04 6.29
CA ASN A 227 17.37 -22.27 6.25
C ASN A 227 18.17 -23.42 5.59
N LYS A 228 17.64 -24.64 5.66
CA LYS A 228 18.26 -25.84 5.04
C LYS A 228 18.40 -25.71 3.52
N ASP A 229 17.56 -24.94 2.86
CA ASP A 229 17.59 -24.67 1.42
C ASP A 229 18.53 -23.51 1.03
N GLY A 230 19.30 -22.99 1.99
CA GLY A 230 20.21 -21.86 1.79
C GLY A 230 19.54 -20.49 1.80
N SER A 231 18.23 -20.42 1.99
CA SER A 231 17.53 -19.12 2.05
C SER A 231 17.77 -18.42 3.40
N VAL A 232 17.85 -17.09 3.35
CA VAL A 232 18.07 -16.25 4.54
C VAL A 232 16.91 -16.32 5.52
N ILE A 233 17.23 -16.26 6.81
CA ILE A 233 16.29 -15.98 7.89
C ILE A 233 16.50 -14.52 8.26
N VAL A 234 15.44 -13.73 8.11
CA VAL A 234 15.46 -12.28 8.37
C VAL A 234 14.69 -12.01 9.65
N ASP A 235 15.26 -11.17 10.51
CA ASP A 235 14.54 -10.66 11.69
C ASP A 235 13.70 -9.44 11.28
N ASP A 236 12.38 -9.59 11.39
CA ASP A 236 11.38 -8.57 11.07
C ASP A 236 10.53 -8.17 12.30
N GLN A 237 10.91 -8.60 13.51
CA GLN A 237 10.08 -8.41 14.71
C GLN A 237 9.84 -6.93 15.04
N ASP A 238 10.85 -6.10 14.89
CA ASP A 238 10.78 -4.67 15.17
C ASP A 238 10.69 -3.81 13.89
N PHE A 239 10.61 -4.46 12.73
CA PHE A 239 10.56 -3.75 11.46
C PHE A 239 9.16 -3.24 11.16
N GLN A 240 9.01 -1.91 11.10
CA GLN A 240 7.81 -1.24 10.67
C GLN A 240 8.03 -0.62 9.29
N ASP A 241 7.30 -1.12 8.28
CA ASP A 241 7.37 -0.53 6.95
C ASP A 241 6.59 0.78 6.90
N LYS A 242 7.17 1.77 6.26
CA LYS A 242 6.46 3.02 5.96
C LYS A 242 5.76 2.89 4.61
N VAL A 243 4.46 3.15 4.59
CA VAL A 243 3.60 3.07 3.41
C VAL A 243 3.10 4.45 3.00
N ASP A 244 2.81 4.60 1.71
CA ASP A 244 2.13 5.79 1.24
C ASP A 244 0.67 5.78 1.75
N PRO A 245 0.17 6.88 2.35
CA PRO A 245 -1.19 6.94 2.85
C PRO A 245 -2.20 6.82 1.70
N GLY A 246 -3.24 6.02 1.91
CA GLY A 246 -4.31 5.83 0.92
C GLY A 246 -5.31 6.99 0.89
N THR A 247 -6.14 7.02 -0.16
CA THR A 247 -7.17 8.06 -0.34
C THR A 247 -8.51 7.73 0.32
N GLN A 248 -8.64 6.59 0.93
CA GLN A 248 -9.84 6.16 1.66
C GLN A 248 -9.46 5.85 3.12
N TRP A 249 -10.04 6.59 4.04
CA TRP A 249 -9.78 6.48 5.47
C TRP A 249 -10.98 5.88 6.19
N ASN A 250 -10.83 4.66 6.67
CA ASN A 250 -11.86 3.94 7.42
C ASN A 250 -11.31 3.53 8.79
N PHE A 251 -11.14 4.51 9.67
CA PHE A 251 -10.62 4.33 11.03
C PHE A 251 -11.71 4.58 12.05
N VAL A 252 -11.80 3.71 13.07
CA VAL A 252 -12.73 3.89 14.20
C VAL A 252 -12.46 5.21 14.93
N SER A 253 -11.19 5.61 15.02
CA SER A 253 -10.76 6.89 15.60
C SER A 253 -11.32 8.12 14.88
N HIS A 254 -11.70 8.00 13.59
CA HIS A 254 -12.28 9.11 12.83
C HIS A 254 -13.78 9.36 13.08
N ASP A 255 -14.43 8.51 13.90
CA ASP A 255 -15.85 8.74 14.26
C ASP A 255 -16.06 10.11 14.90
N ALA A 256 -16.77 11.00 14.18
CA ALA A 256 -17.00 12.38 14.61
C ALA A 256 -17.99 12.49 15.77
N GLY A 257 -18.85 11.48 15.98
CA GLY A 257 -19.75 11.42 17.11
C GLY A 257 -18.98 11.20 18.42
N THR A 258 -18.08 10.23 18.44
CA THR A 258 -17.29 9.86 19.60
C THR A 258 -16.11 10.80 19.80
N ASN A 259 -15.27 10.93 18.78
CA ASN A 259 -13.98 11.62 18.87
C ASN A 259 -14.05 13.10 18.42
N GLY A 260 -15.21 13.56 18.02
CA GLY A 260 -15.53 14.97 17.82
C GLY A 260 -16.48 15.48 18.91
N SER A 261 -17.78 15.18 18.79
CA SER A 261 -18.82 15.78 19.64
C SER A 261 -18.70 15.41 21.12
N LYS A 262 -18.53 14.10 21.46
CA LYS A 262 -18.41 13.67 22.86
C LYS A 262 -17.10 14.13 23.48
N LEU A 263 -16.00 14.02 22.74
CA LEU A 263 -14.69 14.45 23.22
C LEU A 263 -14.67 15.97 23.47
N LEU A 264 -15.19 16.77 22.52
CA LEU A 264 -15.27 18.22 22.69
C LEU A 264 -16.10 18.61 23.91
N LYS A 265 -17.26 17.96 24.12
CA LYS A 265 -18.11 18.19 25.31
C LYS A 265 -17.39 17.81 26.61
N TYR A 266 -16.55 16.80 26.60
CA TYR A 266 -15.73 16.43 27.76
C TYR A 266 -14.66 17.48 28.07
N LEU A 267 -13.96 17.97 27.05
CA LEU A 267 -12.89 18.97 27.20
C LEU A 267 -13.40 20.38 27.49
N LEU A 268 -14.55 20.75 26.90
CA LEU A 268 -15.15 22.08 27.00
C LEU A 268 -16.67 21.92 27.32
N PRO A 269 -17.03 21.56 28.54
CA PRO A 269 -18.41 21.23 28.91
C PRO A 269 -19.39 22.41 28.82
N ASP A 270 -18.90 23.63 28.93
CA ASP A 270 -19.63 24.90 28.85
C ASP A 270 -19.75 25.43 27.41
N ARG A 271 -19.18 24.76 26.42
CA ARG A 271 -19.17 25.20 25.01
C ARG A 271 -19.91 24.22 24.12
N THR A 272 -20.58 24.75 23.12
CA THR A 272 -21.20 23.98 22.04
C THR A 272 -20.62 24.42 20.71
N PHE A 273 -20.17 23.44 19.91
CA PHE A 273 -19.74 23.68 18.54
C PHE A 273 -20.47 22.70 17.61
N PRO A 274 -21.20 23.21 16.60
CA PRO A 274 -21.93 22.33 15.70
C PRO A 274 -20.97 21.59 14.76
N PHE A 275 -21.19 20.28 14.62
CA PHE A 275 -20.47 19.41 13.69
C PHE A 275 -18.93 19.42 13.86
N PRO A 276 -18.40 19.18 15.07
CA PRO A 276 -16.96 19.09 15.27
C PRO A 276 -16.39 17.90 14.51
N LYS A 277 -15.20 18.05 13.97
CA LYS A 277 -14.45 16.94 13.37
C LYS A 277 -13.86 16.07 14.45
N SER A 278 -13.57 14.79 14.13
CA SER A 278 -12.75 13.98 15.01
C SER A 278 -11.37 14.62 15.17
N LEU A 279 -10.87 14.69 16.42
CA LEU A 279 -9.54 15.15 16.73
C LEU A 279 -8.48 14.33 15.98
N TYR A 280 -8.64 13.02 15.96
CA TYR A 280 -7.69 12.08 15.33
C TYR A 280 -7.71 12.20 13.79
N ALA A 281 -8.87 12.46 13.17
CA ALA A 281 -8.92 12.73 11.74
C ALA A 281 -8.17 14.00 11.34
N VAL A 282 -8.20 15.03 12.22
CA VAL A 282 -7.43 16.27 12.02
C VAL A 282 -5.94 16.02 12.27
N GLU A 283 -5.59 15.30 13.32
CA GLU A 283 -4.21 14.91 13.62
C GLU A 283 -3.60 14.13 12.45
N ASP A 284 -4.28 13.11 11.94
CA ASP A 284 -3.80 12.31 10.81
C ASP A 284 -3.65 13.15 9.54
N ALA A 285 -4.57 14.08 9.27
CA ALA A 285 -4.45 14.98 8.13
C ALA A 285 -3.19 15.88 8.20
N LEU A 286 -2.78 16.29 9.40
CA LEU A 286 -1.57 17.09 9.63
C LEU A 286 -0.31 16.24 9.65
N ARG A 287 -0.37 15.05 10.22
CA ARG A 287 0.78 14.13 10.42
C ARG A 287 1.58 13.89 9.15
N PHE A 288 0.94 13.74 8.01
CA PHE A 288 1.62 13.50 6.73
C PHE A 288 2.53 14.64 6.25
N PHE A 289 2.43 15.83 6.85
CA PHE A 289 3.16 17.00 6.40
C PHE A 289 4.05 17.63 7.47
N VAL A 290 3.82 17.30 8.76
CA VAL A 290 4.51 17.95 9.88
C VAL A 290 5.18 16.98 10.84
N GLN A 291 5.01 15.67 10.71
CA GLN A 291 5.50 14.67 11.66
C GLN A 291 7.02 14.74 11.88
N ASP A 292 7.79 14.92 10.80
CA ASP A 292 9.25 14.97 10.84
C ASP A 292 9.80 16.42 10.85
N ASN A 293 8.91 17.41 10.97
CA ASN A 293 9.29 18.84 11.08
C ASN A 293 8.53 19.49 12.23
N PRO A 294 9.07 19.44 13.48
CA PRO A 294 8.42 20.00 14.65
C PRO A 294 8.26 21.53 14.61
N ASP A 295 8.98 22.21 13.70
CA ASP A 295 8.94 23.66 13.51
C ASP A 295 8.02 24.10 12.33
N ALA A 296 7.23 23.18 11.77
CA ALA A 296 6.34 23.44 10.64
C ALA A 296 5.03 24.11 11.05
#